data_df828e2e101fb75869431fa70632bb85
#
_entry.id   df828e2e101fb75869431fa70632bb85
#
_cell.length_a   1.000
_cell.length_b   1.000
_cell.length_c   1.000
_cell.angle_alpha   90.00
_cell.angle_beta   90.00
_cell.angle_gamma   90.00
#
_symmetry.space_group_name_H-M   'P 1'
#
loop_
_entity.id
_entity.type
_entity.pdbx_description
1 polymer ?
#
loop_
_entity_poly.entity_id
_entity_poly.type
_entity_poly.pdbx_seq_one_letter_code
_entity_poly.pdbx_strand_id
1 'polypeptide(L)'
;ILGDCLAYFMMVSVLYGLLTWIPLYLVKERGFDVMSMGFVASMPCIGGFIGAIGGGWISDKLLGRRRKPTMMFTAVSTVVMMLIMLNIPASTLAVCIGLFFVGFCLNIGWPAFTAYGMAVSDSKTYPIASSIINSGGNLGGFVAPMAAGFLLDKTGSFNSVFTYFGICAAIGLVVILFLDEPQ
;
A
#
# COMPACT_ATOMS: atom_id res chain seq x y z
N ILE A 1 10.09 15.42 6.60
CA ILE A 1 8.75 15.22 7.19
C ILE A 1 7.65 15.37 6.14
N LEU A 2 7.54 16.50 5.40
CA LEU A 2 6.48 16.69 4.39
C LEU A 2 6.55 15.67 3.24
N GLY A 3 7.74 15.35 2.76
CA GLY A 3 7.92 14.32 1.74
C GLY A 3 7.52 12.93 2.22
N ASP A 4 7.88 12.56 3.45
CA ASP A 4 7.46 11.30 4.06
C ASP A 4 5.94 11.25 4.28
N CYS A 5 5.34 12.37 4.73
CA CYS A 5 3.88 12.51 4.86
C CYS A 5 3.17 12.28 3.51
N LEU A 6 3.70 12.83 2.41
CA LEU A 6 3.13 12.65 1.07
C LEU A 6 3.31 11.21 0.57
N ALA A 7 4.51 10.63 0.75
CA ALA A 7 4.76 9.23 0.39
C ALA A 7 3.84 8.29 1.18
N TYR A 8 3.69 8.53 2.48
CA TYR A 8 2.80 7.78 3.35
C TYR A 8 1.33 7.95 2.95
N PHE A 9 0.90 9.19 2.61
CA PHE A 9 -0.44 9.46 2.05
C PHE A 9 -0.72 8.59 0.81
N MET A 10 0.22 8.51 -0.13
CA MET A 10 0.05 7.70 -1.34
C MET A 10 -0.06 6.21 -1.04
N MET A 11 0.77 5.69 -0.13
CA MET A 11 0.74 4.27 0.24
C MET A 11 -0.50 3.90 1.05
N VAL A 12 -0.94 4.76 1.97
CA VAL A 12 -2.19 4.60 2.73
C VAL A 12 -3.40 4.64 1.79
N SER A 13 -3.36 5.51 0.77
CA SER A 13 -4.39 5.57 -0.28
C SER A 13 -4.56 4.23 -0.99
N VAL A 14 -3.46 3.58 -1.37
CA VAL A 14 -3.51 2.25 -1.99
C VAL A 14 -4.07 1.21 -1.01
N LEU A 15 -3.59 1.19 0.23
CA LEU A 15 -4.02 0.20 1.23
C LEU A 15 -5.52 0.26 1.50
N TYR A 16 -6.02 1.43 1.93
CA TYR A 16 -7.44 1.57 2.27
C TYR A 16 -8.35 1.51 1.04
N GLY A 17 -7.87 2.03 -0.10
CA GLY A 17 -8.57 1.90 -1.36
C GLY A 17 -8.78 0.44 -1.75
N LEU A 18 -7.73 -0.39 -1.69
CA LEU A 18 -7.83 -1.82 -1.96
C LEU A 18 -8.75 -2.53 -0.96
N LEU A 19 -8.57 -2.32 0.34
CA LEU A 19 -9.41 -2.95 1.35
C LEU A 19 -10.90 -2.63 1.18
N THR A 20 -11.22 -1.43 0.71
CA THR A 20 -12.61 -1.00 0.45
C THR A 20 -13.18 -1.66 -0.81
N TRP A 21 -12.40 -1.75 -1.90
CA TRP A 21 -12.92 -2.14 -3.20
C TRP A 21 -12.70 -3.60 -3.58
N ILE A 22 -11.78 -4.33 -2.91
CA ILE A 22 -11.55 -5.76 -3.16
C ILE A 22 -12.83 -6.59 -2.99
N PRO A 23 -13.65 -6.45 -1.93
CA PRO A 23 -14.86 -7.24 -1.80
C PRO A 23 -15.80 -7.09 -2.98
N LEU A 24 -16.03 -5.84 -3.42
CA LEU A 24 -16.90 -5.56 -4.57
C LEU A 24 -16.31 -6.10 -5.88
N TYR A 25 -14.99 -5.98 -6.07
CA TYR A 25 -14.27 -6.55 -7.21
C TYR A 25 -14.46 -8.07 -7.29
N LEU A 26 -14.32 -8.78 -6.18
CA LEU A 26 -14.47 -10.23 -6.13
C LEU A 26 -15.88 -10.68 -6.50
N VAL A 27 -16.90 -9.98 -6.01
CA VAL A 27 -18.30 -10.32 -6.31
C VAL A 27 -18.68 -9.92 -7.75
N LYS A 28 -18.40 -8.69 -8.16
CA LYS A 28 -18.87 -8.15 -9.45
C LYS A 28 -18.06 -8.62 -10.64
N GLU A 29 -16.72 -8.59 -10.54
CA GLU A 29 -15.83 -8.94 -11.67
C GLU A 29 -15.48 -10.41 -11.70
N ARG A 30 -15.37 -11.04 -10.53
CA ARG A 30 -14.90 -12.42 -10.42
C ARG A 30 -15.99 -13.43 -10.11
N GLY A 31 -17.22 -12.97 -9.81
CA GLY A 31 -18.37 -13.85 -9.61
C GLY A 31 -18.30 -14.70 -8.34
N PHE A 32 -17.52 -14.28 -7.33
CA PHE A 32 -17.47 -15.01 -6.06
C PHE A 32 -18.80 -14.87 -5.30
N ASP A 33 -19.22 -15.96 -4.64
CA ASP A 33 -20.26 -15.91 -3.64
C ASP A 33 -19.74 -15.21 -2.36
N VAL A 34 -20.66 -14.77 -1.50
CA VAL A 34 -20.34 -13.97 -0.30
C VAL A 34 -19.37 -14.69 0.65
N MET A 35 -19.52 -16.02 0.80
CA MET A 35 -18.65 -16.81 1.68
C MET A 35 -17.21 -16.87 1.14
N SER A 36 -17.04 -17.24 -0.13
CA SER A 36 -15.74 -17.30 -0.80
C SER A 36 -15.10 -15.94 -0.91
N MET A 37 -15.89 -14.87 -1.16
CA MET A 37 -15.42 -13.49 -1.19
C MET A 37 -14.80 -13.09 0.16
N GLY A 38 -15.44 -13.40 1.27
CA GLY A 38 -14.91 -13.09 2.61
C GLY A 38 -13.56 -13.74 2.87
N PHE A 39 -13.40 -15.01 2.48
CA PHE A 39 -12.13 -15.72 2.59
C PHE A 39 -11.05 -15.10 1.70
N VAL A 40 -11.33 -14.87 0.42
CA VAL A 40 -10.36 -14.33 -0.53
C VAL A 40 -10.01 -12.87 -0.19
N ALA A 41 -10.96 -12.06 0.26
CA ALA A 41 -10.73 -10.69 0.70
C ALA A 41 -9.86 -10.57 1.96
N SER A 42 -9.69 -11.65 2.73
CA SER A 42 -8.77 -11.68 3.87
C SER A 42 -7.29 -11.91 3.47
N MET A 43 -7.02 -12.37 2.25
CA MET A 43 -5.67 -12.69 1.79
C MET A 43 -4.69 -11.50 1.86
N PRO A 44 -5.06 -10.27 1.47
CA PRO A 44 -4.18 -9.11 1.64
C PRO A 44 -3.83 -8.82 3.10
N CYS A 45 -4.74 -9.07 4.03
CA CYS A 45 -4.47 -8.87 5.46
C CYS A 45 -3.44 -9.90 5.98
N ILE A 46 -3.59 -11.16 5.58
CA ILE A 46 -2.63 -12.23 5.94
C ILE A 46 -1.27 -11.94 5.33
N GLY A 47 -1.23 -11.63 4.04
CA GLY A 47 0.00 -11.23 3.36
C GLY A 47 0.64 -10.00 4.00
N GLY A 48 -0.17 -9.00 4.34
CA GLY A 48 0.27 -7.76 4.99
C GLY A 48 0.88 -7.99 6.36
N PHE A 49 0.28 -8.87 7.18
CA PHE A 49 0.84 -9.25 8.48
C PHE A 49 2.23 -9.86 8.34
N ILE A 50 2.39 -10.83 7.45
CA ILE A 50 3.67 -11.48 7.18
C ILE A 50 4.67 -10.48 6.58
N GLY A 51 4.21 -9.62 5.66
CA GLY A 51 5.02 -8.58 5.01
C GLY A 51 5.55 -7.56 6.02
N ALA A 52 4.74 -7.09 6.95
CA ALA A 52 5.15 -6.13 7.96
C ALA A 52 6.24 -6.69 8.91
N ILE A 53 6.05 -7.94 9.36
CA ILE A 53 7.05 -8.62 10.22
C ILE A 53 8.34 -8.85 9.44
N GLY A 54 8.26 -9.41 8.23
CA GLY A 54 9.40 -9.69 7.37
C GLY A 54 10.14 -8.41 6.97
N GLY A 55 9.42 -7.36 6.63
CA GLY A 55 9.97 -6.07 6.24
C GLY A 55 10.72 -5.37 7.37
N GLY A 56 10.17 -5.40 8.58
CA GLY A 56 10.86 -4.89 9.77
C GLY A 56 12.19 -5.63 10.02
N TRP A 57 12.15 -6.96 9.98
CA TRP A 57 13.35 -7.78 10.16
C TRP A 57 14.41 -7.55 9.06
N ILE A 58 13.99 -7.46 7.80
CA ILE A 58 14.87 -7.16 6.66
C ILE A 58 15.51 -5.78 6.82
N SER A 59 14.69 -4.77 7.13
CA SER A 59 15.17 -3.40 7.33
C SER A 59 16.20 -3.30 8.45
N ASP A 60 15.99 -4.00 9.56
CA ASP A 60 16.85 -3.89 10.73
C ASP A 60 18.12 -4.72 10.62
N LYS A 61 18.06 -5.93 10.05
CA LYS A 61 19.20 -6.86 10.00
C LYS A 61 19.98 -6.82 8.68
N LEU A 62 19.29 -6.76 7.54
CA LEU A 62 19.96 -6.83 6.23
C LEU A 62 20.34 -5.46 5.69
N LEU A 63 19.53 -4.44 5.94
CA LEU A 63 19.76 -3.09 5.42
C LEU A 63 20.41 -2.14 6.44
N GLY A 64 20.87 -2.67 7.59
CA GLY A 64 21.56 -1.87 8.59
C GLY A 64 20.75 -0.67 9.09
N ARG A 65 19.45 -0.85 9.25
CA ARG A 65 18.45 0.17 9.64
C ARG A 65 18.26 1.29 8.61
N ARG A 66 18.70 1.11 7.36
CA ARG A 66 18.36 2.04 6.28
C ARG A 66 16.89 1.90 5.94
N ARG A 67 16.16 3.01 6.00
CA ARG A 67 14.70 3.00 5.83
C ARG A 67 14.29 3.22 4.37
N LYS A 68 14.98 4.11 3.67
CA LYS A 68 14.68 4.46 2.28
C LYS A 68 14.65 3.25 1.31
N PRO A 69 15.63 2.31 1.33
CA PRO A 69 15.58 1.14 0.43
C PRO A 69 14.34 0.28 0.63
N THR A 70 13.89 0.10 1.88
CA THR A 70 12.69 -0.69 2.19
C THR A 70 11.42 0.02 1.70
N MET A 71 11.33 1.35 1.88
CA MET A 71 10.24 2.17 1.36
C MET A 71 10.18 2.11 -0.17
N MET A 72 11.33 2.24 -0.85
CA MET A 72 11.43 2.11 -2.30
C MET A 72 11.00 0.74 -2.79
N PHE A 73 11.48 -0.33 -2.15
CA PHE A 73 11.10 -1.70 -2.49
C PHE A 73 9.58 -1.88 -2.40
N THR A 74 8.97 -1.38 -1.32
CA THR A 74 7.50 -1.42 -1.16
C THR A 74 6.77 -0.69 -2.27
N ALA A 75 7.19 0.53 -2.61
CA ALA A 75 6.53 1.31 -3.66
C ALA A 75 6.68 0.64 -5.03
N VAL A 76 7.89 0.18 -5.40
CA VAL A 76 8.14 -0.53 -6.66
C VAL A 76 7.33 -1.82 -6.74
N SER A 77 7.41 -2.66 -5.72
CA SER A 77 6.68 -3.93 -5.69
C SER A 77 5.16 -3.73 -5.73
N THR A 78 4.65 -2.69 -5.10
CA THR A 78 3.22 -2.34 -5.17
C THR A 78 2.81 -1.93 -6.58
N VAL A 79 3.61 -1.10 -7.27
CA VAL A 79 3.34 -0.77 -8.69
C VAL A 79 3.30 -2.03 -9.54
N VAL A 80 4.30 -2.91 -9.41
CA VAL A 80 4.35 -4.18 -10.15
C VAL A 80 3.13 -5.04 -9.85
N MET A 81 2.72 -5.15 -8.59
CA MET A 81 1.54 -5.93 -8.21
C MET A 81 0.24 -5.34 -8.76
N MET A 82 0.11 -4.00 -8.83
CA MET A 82 -1.04 -3.38 -9.48
C MET A 82 -1.10 -3.72 -10.98
N LEU A 83 0.04 -3.73 -11.68
CA LEU A 83 0.11 -4.15 -13.08
C LEU A 83 -0.23 -5.63 -13.26
N ILE A 84 0.20 -6.49 -12.35
CA ILE A 84 -0.16 -7.92 -12.36
C ILE A 84 -1.66 -8.09 -12.16
N MET A 85 -2.27 -7.34 -11.24
CA MET A 85 -3.72 -7.41 -10.99
C MET A 85 -4.56 -7.04 -12.20
N LEU A 86 -4.07 -6.18 -13.11
CA LEU A 86 -4.75 -5.86 -14.37
C LEU A 86 -4.88 -7.08 -15.31
N ASN A 87 -3.95 -8.03 -15.24
CA ASN A 87 -3.85 -9.16 -16.13
C ASN A 87 -4.00 -10.51 -15.41
N ILE A 88 -4.48 -10.53 -14.18
CA ILE A 88 -4.56 -11.75 -13.39
C ILE A 88 -5.57 -12.74 -13.98
N PRO A 89 -5.23 -14.03 -14.12
CA PRO A 89 -6.15 -15.05 -14.61
C PRO A 89 -7.43 -15.14 -13.75
N ALA A 90 -8.52 -15.60 -14.36
CA ALA A 90 -9.81 -15.73 -13.68
C ALA A 90 -9.88 -16.88 -12.65
N SER A 91 -8.79 -17.67 -12.47
CA SER A 91 -8.79 -18.75 -11.49
C SER A 91 -8.79 -18.22 -10.05
N THR A 92 -9.60 -18.83 -9.20
CA THR A 92 -9.69 -18.50 -7.76
C THR A 92 -8.32 -18.53 -7.09
N LEU A 93 -7.50 -19.54 -7.39
CA LEU A 93 -6.17 -19.68 -6.81
C LEU A 93 -5.24 -18.53 -7.21
N ALA A 94 -5.26 -18.10 -8.48
CA ALA A 94 -4.45 -16.98 -8.95
C ALA A 94 -4.85 -15.68 -8.26
N VAL A 95 -6.15 -15.44 -8.09
CA VAL A 95 -6.66 -14.26 -7.38
C VAL A 95 -6.26 -14.27 -5.91
N CYS A 96 -6.38 -15.41 -5.20
CA CYS A 96 -5.94 -15.57 -3.82
C CYS A 96 -4.44 -15.26 -3.65
N ILE A 97 -3.60 -15.88 -4.49
CA ILE A 97 -2.14 -15.68 -4.45
C ILE A 97 -1.80 -14.23 -4.81
N GLY A 98 -2.43 -13.66 -5.84
CA GLY A 98 -2.23 -12.27 -6.24
C GLY A 98 -2.54 -11.30 -5.10
N LEU A 99 -3.70 -11.43 -4.48
CA LEU A 99 -4.12 -10.57 -3.36
C LEU A 99 -3.24 -10.74 -2.12
N PHE A 100 -2.79 -11.98 -1.83
CA PHE A 100 -1.83 -12.22 -0.75
C PHE A 100 -0.54 -11.43 -1.00
N PHE A 101 0.04 -11.53 -2.20
CA PHE A 101 1.28 -10.81 -2.53
C PHE A 101 1.09 -9.30 -2.62
N VAL A 102 -0.08 -8.81 -3.03
CA VAL A 102 -0.42 -7.38 -2.95
C VAL A 102 -0.31 -6.89 -1.52
N GLY A 103 -0.94 -7.58 -0.57
CA GLY A 103 -0.87 -7.24 0.84
C GLY A 103 0.55 -7.34 1.40
N PHE A 104 1.27 -8.40 1.05
CA PHE A 104 2.65 -8.63 1.45
C PHE A 104 3.57 -7.50 0.99
N CYS A 105 3.59 -7.18 -0.30
CA CYS A 105 4.43 -6.14 -0.88
C CYS A 105 4.11 -4.76 -0.33
N LEU A 106 2.81 -4.45 -0.17
CA LEU A 106 2.35 -3.16 0.32
C LEU A 106 2.77 -2.91 1.78
N ASN A 107 2.82 -3.95 2.60
CA ASN A 107 3.11 -3.82 4.03
C ASN A 107 4.58 -4.04 4.41
N ILE A 108 5.42 -4.49 3.50
CA ILE A 108 6.85 -4.77 3.79
C ILE A 108 7.59 -3.52 4.27
N GLY A 109 7.31 -2.34 3.71
CA GLY A 109 7.91 -1.08 4.11
C GLY A 109 7.12 -0.29 5.14
N TRP A 110 5.97 -0.79 5.61
CA TRP A 110 5.13 -0.06 6.56
C TRP A 110 5.88 0.39 7.83
N PRO A 111 6.68 -0.50 8.48
CA PRO A 111 7.50 -0.08 9.62
C PRO A 111 8.57 0.95 9.26
N ALA A 112 9.04 0.97 7.99
CA ALA A 112 10.05 1.91 7.55
C ALA A 112 9.53 3.34 7.44
N PHE A 113 8.28 3.57 7.01
CA PHE A 113 7.67 4.90 6.97
C PHE A 113 7.58 5.52 8.36
N THR A 114 7.10 4.77 9.34
CA THR A 114 7.00 5.26 10.73
C THR A 114 8.38 5.49 11.36
N ALA A 115 9.34 4.59 11.09
CA ALA A 115 10.70 4.70 11.60
C ALA A 115 11.51 5.81 10.90
N TYR A 116 11.20 6.14 9.65
CA TYR A 116 11.82 7.26 8.94
C TYR A 116 11.49 8.60 9.62
N GLY A 117 10.21 8.83 9.93
CA GLY A 117 9.80 10.03 10.68
C GLY A 117 10.53 10.18 12.02
N MET A 118 10.82 9.04 12.70
CA MET A 118 11.61 9.02 13.93
C MET A 118 13.08 9.37 13.68
N ALA A 119 13.66 8.88 12.59
CA ALA A 119 15.08 9.09 12.29
C ALA A 119 15.40 10.54 11.85
N VAL A 120 14.43 11.24 11.24
CA VAL A 120 14.59 12.64 10.79
C VAL A 120 14.10 13.68 11.79
N SER A 121 13.71 13.27 13.00
CA SER A 121 13.17 14.14 14.05
C SER A 121 13.92 13.97 15.36
N ASP A 122 14.07 15.05 16.12
CA ASP A 122 14.60 14.96 17.49
C ASP A 122 13.55 14.35 18.42
N SER A 123 13.99 13.80 19.56
CA SER A 123 13.10 13.20 20.56
C SER A 123 11.99 14.14 21.08
N LYS A 124 12.20 15.46 21.02
CA LYS A 124 11.20 16.47 21.40
C LYS A 124 10.19 16.78 20.30
N THR A 125 10.61 16.70 19.04
CA THR A 125 9.79 17.06 17.87
C THR A 125 9.12 15.84 17.23
N TYR A 126 9.61 14.62 17.50
CA TYR A 126 9.08 13.39 16.94
C TYR A 126 7.57 13.18 17.19
N PRO A 127 7.00 13.44 18.38
CA PRO A 127 5.57 13.26 18.58
C PRO A 127 4.73 14.13 17.64
N ILE A 128 5.17 15.35 17.37
CA ILE A 128 4.50 16.27 16.43
C ILE A 128 4.69 15.79 14.99
N ALA A 129 5.91 15.43 14.62
CA ALA A 129 6.21 14.91 13.28
C ALA A 129 5.42 13.63 12.96
N SER A 130 5.38 12.69 13.90
CA SER A 130 4.61 11.44 13.80
C SER A 130 3.12 11.72 13.66
N SER A 131 2.58 12.68 14.41
CA SER A 131 1.17 13.07 14.31
C SER A 131 0.83 13.66 12.93
N ILE A 132 1.70 14.49 12.37
CA ILE A 132 1.52 15.09 11.03
C ILE A 132 1.57 13.99 9.96
N ILE A 133 2.57 13.10 9.99
CA ILE A 133 2.73 12.01 9.04
C ILE A 133 1.50 11.09 9.09
N ASN A 134 1.09 10.68 10.29
CA ASN A 134 -0.03 9.76 10.47
C ASN A 134 -1.36 10.40 10.04
N SER A 135 -1.64 11.63 10.45
CA SER A 135 -2.86 12.36 10.08
C SER A 135 -2.92 12.61 8.58
N GLY A 136 -1.80 13.05 7.98
CA GLY A 136 -1.70 13.25 6.54
C GLY A 136 -1.91 11.95 5.77
N GLY A 137 -1.32 10.85 6.21
CA GLY A 137 -1.52 9.54 5.62
C GLY A 137 -2.99 9.08 5.67
N ASN A 138 -3.64 9.22 6.84
CA ASN A 138 -5.04 8.82 6.99
C ASN A 138 -6.01 9.62 6.11
N LEU A 139 -5.67 10.87 5.73
CA LEU A 139 -6.43 11.61 4.71
C LEU A 139 -6.41 10.87 3.35
N GLY A 140 -5.31 10.21 3.01
CA GLY A 140 -5.25 9.34 1.82
C GLY A 140 -6.25 8.20 1.88
N GLY A 141 -6.39 7.59 3.05
CA GLY A 141 -7.40 6.54 3.31
C GLY A 141 -8.85 7.01 3.17
N PHE A 142 -9.10 8.30 3.35
CA PHE A 142 -10.41 8.90 3.09
C PHE A 142 -10.61 9.24 1.61
N VAL A 143 -9.65 9.90 0.98
CA VAL A 143 -9.76 10.42 -0.39
C VAL A 143 -9.73 9.29 -1.42
N ALA A 144 -8.89 8.28 -1.22
CA ALA A 144 -8.65 7.25 -2.24
C ALA A 144 -9.87 6.36 -2.54
N PRO A 145 -10.64 5.87 -1.55
CA PRO A 145 -11.86 5.12 -1.84
C PRO A 145 -12.90 5.93 -2.60
N MET A 146 -13.02 7.23 -2.32
CA MET A 146 -13.94 8.14 -3.03
C MET A 146 -13.51 8.34 -4.49
N ALA A 147 -12.22 8.61 -4.72
CA ALA A 147 -11.69 8.77 -6.07
C ALA A 147 -11.82 7.48 -6.89
N ALA A 148 -11.53 6.33 -6.27
CA ALA A 148 -11.71 5.01 -6.90
C ALA A 148 -13.18 4.72 -7.25
N GLY A 149 -14.12 5.06 -6.36
CA GLY A 149 -15.54 4.94 -6.61
C GLY A 149 -16.00 5.80 -7.79
N PHE A 150 -15.60 7.06 -7.83
CA PHE A 150 -15.90 7.96 -8.94
C PHE A 150 -15.33 7.44 -10.28
N LEU A 151 -14.12 6.88 -10.27
CA LEU A 151 -13.53 6.26 -11.47
C LEU A 151 -14.32 5.02 -11.89
N LEU A 152 -14.71 4.18 -10.95
CA LEU A 152 -15.51 2.99 -11.23
C LEU A 152 -16.87 3.35 -11.81
N ASP A 153 -17.55 4.34 -11.25
CA ASP A 153 -18.85 4.82 -11.76
C ASP A 153 -18.76 5.38 -13.18
N LYS A 154 -17.66 6.08 -13.50
CA LYS A 154 -17.45 6.65 -14.84
C LYS A 154 -17.00 5.62 -15.88
N THR A 155 -16.17 4.68 -15.50
CA THR A 155 -15.54 3.73 -16.47
C THR A 155 -16.22 2.37 -16.50
N GLY A 156 -16.96 2.00 -15.45
CA GLY A 156 -17.55 0.69 -15.28
C GLY A 156 -16.55 -0.46 -15.13
N SER A 157 -15.26 -0.17 -14.95
CA SER A 157 -14.19 -1.16 -14.95
C SER A 157 -13.28 -1.02 -13.73
N PHE A 158 -13.00 -2.14 -13.05
CA PHE A 158 -12.02 -2.20 -11.96
C PHE A 158 -10.58 -2.00 -12.43
N ASN A 159 -10.30 -2.17 -13.72
CA ASN A 159 -8.98 -1.88 -14.27
C ASN A 159 -8.58 -0.41 -14.06
N SER A 160 -9.53 0.53 -14.15
CA SER A 160 -9.29 1.94 -13.86
C SER A 160 -8.94 2.19 -12.39
N VAL A 161 -9.55 1.43 -11.47
CA VAL A 161 -9.27 1.49 -10.03
C VAL A 161 -7.86 0.97 -9.73
N PHE A 162 -7.47 -0.18 -10.28
CA PHE A 162 -6.11 -0.71 -10.10
C PHE A 162 -5.05 0.19 -10.76
N THR A 163 -5.35 0.78 -11.92
CA THR A 163 -4.47 1.75 -12.57
C THR A 163 -4.29 3.00 -11.70
N TYR A 164 -5.35 3.52 -11.12
CA TYR A 164 -5.29 4.64 -10.17
C TYR A 164 -4.41 4.34 -8.97
N PHE A 165 -4.55 3.17 -8.35
CA PHE A 165 -3.69 2.76 -7.24
C PHE A 165 -2.24 2.55 -7.67
N GLY A 166 -2.00 2.05 -8.87
CA GLY A 166 -0.66 1.96 -9.46
C GLY A 166 -0.02 3.34 -9.64
N ILE A 167 -0.78 4.33 -10.09
CA ILE A 167 -0.32 5.73 -10.22
C ILE A 167 -0.01 6.31 -8.83
N CYS A 168 -0.86 6.10 -7.83
CA CYS A 168 -0.59 6.53 -6.45
C CYS A 168 0.73 5.95 -5.93
N ALA A 169 0.95 4.64 -6.12
CA ALA A 169 2.20 3.98 -5.73
C ALA A 169 3.42 4.53 -6.48
N ALA A 170 3.28 4.82 -7.79
CA ALA A 170 4.34 5.42 -8.60
C ALA A 170 4.68 6.85 -8.14
N ILE A 171 3.68 7.66 -7.80
CA ILE A 171 3.90 9.00 -7.21
C ILE A 171 4.61 8.86 -5.86
N GLY A 172 4.17 7.93 -5.02
CA GLY A 172 4.84 7.61 -3.75
C GLY A 172 6.31 7.24 -3.96
N LEU A 173 6.62 6.40 -4.96
CA LEU A 173 7.99 6.05 -5.32
C LEU A 173 8.82 7.27 -5.70
N VAL A 174 8.29 8.13 -6.58
CA VAL A 174 8.98 9.36 -7.00
C VAL A 174 9.28 10.25 -5.80
N VAL A 175 8.32 10.43 -4.90
CA VAL A 175 8.54 11.21 -3.67
C VAL A 175 9.64 10.59 -2.79
N ILE A 176 9.63 9.25 -2.62
CA ILE A 176 10.66 8.54 -1.82
C ILE A 176 12.06 8.73 -2.41
N LEU A 177 12.20 8.78 -3.75
CA LEU A 177 13.49 9.02 -4.40
C LEU A 177 14.12 10.36 -4.00
N PHE A 178 13.29 11.39 -3.78
CA PHE A 178 13.73 12.73 -3.35
C PHE A 178 13.92 12.85 -1.83
N LEU A 179 13.58 11.83 -1.03
CA LEU A 179 13.87 11.84 0.40
C LEU A 179 15.36 11.56 0.64
N ASP A 180 15.95 12.29 1.59
CA ASP A 180 17.30 12.01 2.04
C ASP A 180 17.32 10.78 2.95
N GLU A 181 18.39 9.98 2.87
CA GLU A 181 18.60 8.88 3.82
C GLU A 181 19.01 9.47 5.18
N PRO A 182 18.27 9.24 6.26
CA PRO A 182 18.68 9.69 7.60
C PRO A 182 19.96 8.94 7.99
N GLN A 183 20.93 9.70 8.48
CA GLN A 183 22.23 9.17 8.98
C GLN A 183 22.07 8.52 10.34
#